data_0b1963350cb17a5beda2b8ce44e7cc81
#
_entry.id   0b1963350cb17a5beda2b8ce44e7cc81
#
_cell.length_a   1.000
_cell.length_b   1.000
_cell.length_c   1.000
_cell.angle_alpha   90.00
_cell.angle_beta   90.00
_cell.angle_gamma   90.00
#
_symmetry.space_group_name_H-M   'P 1'
#
loop_
_entity.id
_entity.type
_entity.pdbx_description
1 polymer ?
#
loop_
_entity_poly.entity_id
_entity_poly.type
_entity_poly.pdbx_seq_one_letter_code
_entity_poly.pdbx_strand_id
1 'polypeptide(L)'
;MSALRLSDLGSDPESVLRLVRFFDDLDASGVDGVLEAAQVVAGCPVHVRWDGSAPEVWLERDAPAHPLDGVLLDRVRHTLGDIGARVPPSFGDPALVEVVLSSRERPEDRARAIRLLGLDESREVRVLAVSAQSSPEALRVITSALTAVSVRTADLGTATAVVCQGRTDTRALSDELDQAIVTAFPAPLPVGADRGPWVGLGAAGGVFAAPTSWSQALRALRFASSTGFGRRAVAYERLSALELLAELPPEATRGSHALARINEIAATPTGRLQVETAEAFCVFGSLRRTAEELHVHHSTVAARLAHIESQLGWDMDDPLDRFSATLVLMIRRIALSSAELTD
;
A
#
# COMPACT_ATOMS: atom_id res chain seq x y z
N MET A 1 16.43 -10.56 -37.42
CA MET A 1 15.95 -9.26 -37.92
C MET A 1 16.93 -8.19 -37.42
N SER A 2 17.49 -7.35 -38.31
CA SER A 2 18.39 -6.25 -37.91
C SER A 2 17.56 -5.26 -37.06
N ALA A 3 18.05 -4.91 -35.86
CA ALA A 3 17.37 -3.96 -35.01
C ALA A 3 17.28 -2.60 -35.70
N LEU A 4 16.09 -2.04 -35.85
CA LEU A 4 15.88 -0.68 -36.37
C LEU A 4 16.56 0.34 -35.49
N ARG A 5 17.32 1.28 -36.06
CA ARG A 5 17.92 2.40 -35.30
C ARG A 5 17.64 3.71 -36.01
N LEU A 6 17.43 4.79 -35.20
CA LEU A 6 17.25 6.13 -35.75
C LEU A 6 18.45 6.59 -36.58
N SER A 7 19.68 6.19 -36.24
CA SER A 7 20.87 6.48 -37.00
C SER A 7 20.84 6.00 -38.44
N ASP A 8 20.00 5.00 -38.73
CA ASP A 8 19.88 4.36 -40.07
C ASP A 8 18.69 4.94 -40.87
N LEU A 9 18.00 5.95 -40.31
CA LEU A 9 16.81 6.59 -40.88
C LEU A 9 17.11 8.06 -41.23
N GLY A 10 16.59 8.48 -42.40
CA GLY A 10 16.59 9.89 -42.80
C GLY A 10 15.31 10.63 -42.37
N SER A 11 15.19 11.88 -42.81
CA SER A 11 13.95 12.67 -42.62
C SER A 11 12.92 12.51 -43.74
N ASP A 12 13.10 11.51 -44.60
CA ASP A 12 12.22 11.23 -45.71
C ASP A 12 10.94 10.45 -45.26
N PRO A 13 9.84 10.52 -46.06
CA PRO A 13 8.58 9.86 -45.74
C PRO A 13 8.68 8.34 -45.58
N GLU A 14 9.61 7.68 -46.24
CA GLU A 14 9.80 6.24 -46.18
C GLU A 14 10.39 5.83 -44.82
N SER A 15 11.36 6.61 -44.33
CA SER A 15 11.94 6.44 -43.00
C SER A 15 10.88 6.64 -41.88
N VAL A 16 10.00 7.63 -42.03
CA VAL A 16 8.85 7.81 -41.10
C VAL A 16 7.95 6.59 -41.08
N LEU A 17 7.57 6.07 -42.27
CA LEU A 17 6.70 4.90 -42.39
C LEU A 17 7.35 3.64 -41.81
N ARG A 18 8.65 3.47 -41.98
CA ARG A 18 9.39 2.35 -41.36
C ARG A 18 9.35 2.39 -39.86
N LEU A 19 9.54 3.57 -39.29
CA LEU A 19 9.47 3.78 -37.83
C LEU A 19 8.04 3.50 -37.30
N VAL A 20 7.03 4.02 -37.97
CA VAL A 20 5.61 3.80 -37.58
C VAL A 20 5.27 2.32 -37.61
N ARG A 21 5.57 1.62 -38.73
CA ARG A 21 5.29 0.19 -38.86
C ARG A 21 6.03 -0.66 -37.84
N PHE A 22 7.25 -0.28 -37.46
CA PHE A 22 7.99 -0.98 -36.42
C PHE A 22 7.23 -1.02 -35.10
N PHE A 23 6.62 0.10 -34.69
CA PHE A 23 5.82 0.15 -33.45
C PHE A 23 4.41 -0.43 -33.62
N ASP A 24 3.82 -0.39 -34.82
CA ASP A 24 2.53 -1.01 -35.13
C ASP A 24 2.63 -2.55 -35.11
N ASP A 25 3.77 -3.10 -35.55
CA ASP A 25 4.05 -4.54 -35.60
C ASP A 25 4.74 -5.04 -34.32
N LEU A 26 4.97 -4.16 -33.31
CA LEU A 26 5.67 -4.49 -32.09
C LEU A 26 4.81 -5.38 -31.19
N ASP A 27 5.15 -6.67 -31.12
CA ASP A 27 4.57 -7.61 -30.17
C ASP A 27 5.25 -7.46 -28.81
N ALA A 28 5.04 -6.30 -28.16
CA ALA A 28 5.61 -5.99 -26.86
C ALA A 28 4.67 -6.42 -25.74
N SER A 29 5.14 -7.30 -24.87
CA SER A 29 4.44 -7.70 -23.67
C SER A 29 4.57 -6.63 -22.58
N GLY A 30 3.77 -5.55 -22.67
CA GLY A 30 3.68 -4.51 -21.65
C GLY A 30 4.59 -3.30 -21.84
N VAL A 31 4.55 -2.40 -20.85
CA VAL A 31 5.26 -1.10 -20.88
C VAL A 31 6.77 -1.27 -21.03
N ASP A 32 7.36 -2.22 -20.30
CA ASP A 32 8.82 -2.45 -20.33
C ASP A 32 9.31 -2.88 -21.71
N GLY A 33 8.56 -3.75 -22.41
CA GLY A 33 8.90 -4.19 -23.75
C GLY A 33 8.86 -3.05 -24.79
N VAL A 34 7.92 -2.12 -24.65
CA VAL A 34 7.85 -0.93 -25.52
C VAL A 34 9.01 0.02 -25.23
N LEU A 35 9.36 0.25 -23.97
CA LEU A 35 10.48 1.11 -23.59
C LEU A 35 11.82 0.52 -24.04
N GLU A 36 12.03 -0.79 -23.87
CA GLU A 36 13.24 -1.47 -24.34
C GLU A 36 13.39 -1.36 -25.86
N ALA A 37 12.31 -1.60 -26.62
CA ALA A 37 12.32 -1.42 -28.08
C ALA A 37 12.60 0.04 -28.46
N ALA A 38 11.98 1.00 -27.77
CA ALA A 38 12.19 2.42 -28.00
C ALA A 38 13.64 2.85 -27.70
N GLN A 39 14.27 2.34 -26.64
CA GLN A 39 15.68 2.60 -26.30
C GLN A 39 16.63 2.05 -27.37
N VAL A 40 16.35 0.85 -27.88
CA VAL A 40 17.14 0.26 -28.99
C VAL A 40 17.06 1.12 -30.26
N VAL A 41 15.84 1.59 -30.59
CA VAL A 41 15.62 2.48 -31.75
C VAL A 41 16.25 3.84 -31.54
N ALA A 42 16.09 4.46 -30.37
CA ALA A 42 16.61 5.78 -30.05
C ALA A 42 18.14 5.80 -29.91
N GLY A 43 18.75 4.68 -29.49
CA GLY A 43 20.15 4.60 -29.11
C GLY A 43 20.51 5.37 -27.86
N CYS A 44 19.51 5.72 -27.03
CA CYS A 44 19.66 6.41 -25.73
C CYS A 44 18.51 6.01 -24.79
N PRO A 45 18.63 6.28 -23.46
CA PRO A 45 17.55 6.02 -22.52
C PRO A 45 16.26 6.74 -22.89
N VAL A 46 15.13 6.01 -22.78
CA VAL A 46 13.77 6.52 -22.96
C VAL A 46 13.05 6.41 -21.63
N HIS A 47 12.52 7.51 -21.16
CA HIS A 47 11.82 7.60 -19.88
C HIS A 47 10.33 7.84 -20.08
N VAL A 48 9.54 7.33 -19.16
CA VAL A 48 8.09 7.57 -19.12
C VAL A 48 7.69 8.01 -17.73
N ARG A 49 6.79 9.00 -17.69
CA ARG A 49 6.07 9.41 -16.49
C ARG A 49 4.58 9.43 -16.81
N TRP A 50 3.77 8.88 -15.94
CA TRP A 50 2.32 8.91 -16.10
C TRP A 50 1.74 10.11 -15.35
N ASP A 51 1.05 10.99 -16.09
CA ASP A 51 0.25 12.06 -15.53
C ASP A 51 -1.24 11.76 -15.83
N GLY A 52 -1.90 11.14 -14.86
CA GLY A 52 -3.24 10.58 -15.07
C GLY A 52 -3.26 9.44 -16.08
N SER A 53 -4.05 9.55 -17.15
CA SER A 53 -4.19 8.51 -18.20
C SER A 53 -3.22 8.68 -19.37
N ALA A 54 -2.47 9.78 -19.45
CA ALA A 54 -1.59 10.07 -20.57
C ALA A 54 -0.11 9.87 -20.18
N PRO A 55 0.67 9.08 -20.96
CA PRO A 55 2.09 8.92 -20.74
C PRO A 55 2.87 10.14 -21.27
N GLU A 56 3.67 10.77 -20.42
CA GLU A 56 4.69 11.72 -20.83
C GLU A 56 6.00 10.96 -21.09
N VAL A 57 6.51 11.03 -22.33
CA VAL A 57 7.71 10.28 -22.75
C VAL A 57 8.77 11.26 -23.20
N TRP A 58 10.03 11.04 -22.77
CA TRP A 58 11.17 11.85 -23.21
C TRP A 58 12.44 11.01 -23.39
N LEU A 59 13.39 11.55 -24.16
CA LEU A 59 14.70 10.95 -24.41
C LEU A 59 15.74 11.63 -23.50
N GLU A 60 16.63 10.84 -22.91
CA GLU A 60 17.83 11.31 -22.26
C GLU A 60 19.00 11.17 -23.24
N ARG A 61 19.35 12.29 -23.92
CA ARG A 61 20.33 12.30 -24.98
C ARG A 61 21.27 13.50 -24.86
N ASP A 62 22.58 13.22 -24.86
CA ASP A 62 23.62 14.24 -24.89
C ASP A 62 23.95 14.77 -26.31
N ALA A 63 23.44 14.09 -27.33
CA ALA A 63 23.66 14.41 -28.74
C ALA A 63 22.58 15.36 -29.30
N PRO A 64 22.81 16.04 -30.44
CA PRO A 64 21.76 16.83 -31.10
C PRO A 64 20.53 16.00 -31.41
N ALA A 65 19.35 16.64 -31.34
CA ALA A 65 18.07 16.01 -31.62
C ALA A 65 18.04 15.40 -33.04
N HIS A 66 17.54 14.17 -33.14
CA HIS A 66 17.31 13.55 -34.43
C HIS A 66 15.99 14.05 -35.04
N PRO A 67 15.90 14.25 -36.39
CA PRO A 67 14.67 14.73 -37.03
C PRO A 67 13.43 13.89 -36.72
N LEU A 68 13.61 12.57 -36.46
CA LEU A 68 12.53 11.66 -36.14
C LEU A 68 12.26 11.45 -34.65
N ASP A 69 12.95 12.16 -33.74
CA ASP A 69 12.72 12.05 -32.30
C ASP A 69 11.26 12.34 -31.94
N GLY A 70 10.66 13.37 -32.56
CA GLY A 70 9.25 13.71 -32.34
C GLY A 70 8.30 12.58 -32.76
N VAL A 71 8.58 11.94 -33.91
CA VAL A 71 7.78 10.81 -34.41
C VAL A 71 7.96 9.58 -33.51
N LEU A 72 9.18 9.29 -33.07
CA LEU A 72 9.46 8.22 -32.14
C LEU A 72 8.69 8.41 -30.81
N LEU A 73 8.80 9.58 -30.20
CA LEU A 73 8.11 9.89 -28.95
C LEU A 73 6.59 9.82 -29.09
N ASP A 74 6.06 10.27 -30.22
CA ASP A 74 4.62 10.20 -30.52
C ASP A 74 4.15 8.75 -30.65
N ARG A 75 4.89 7.91 -31.37
CA ARG A 75 4.57 6.48 -31.52
C ARG A 75 4.68 5.73 -30.20
N VAL A 76 5.73 5.99 -29.40
CA VAL A 76 5.88 5.40 -28.05
C VAL A 76 4.71 5.81 -27.17
N ARG A 77 4.31 7.10 -27.16
CA ARG A 77 3.12 7.55 -26.43
C ARG A 77 1.86 6.84 -26.86
N HIS A 78 1.66 6.73 -28.19
CA HIS A 78 0.48 6.07 -28.75
C HIS A 78 0.43 4.59 -28.35
N THR A 79 1.53 3.86 -28.52
CA THR A 79 1.63 2.44 -28.17
C THR A 79 1.46 2.21 -26.65
N LEU A 80 2.06 3.08 -25.81
CA LEU A 80 1.85 3.06 -24.36
C LEU A 80 0.42 3.45 -23.99
N GLY A 81 -0.18 4.41 -24.68
CA GLY A 81 -1.59 4.79 -24.53
C GLY A 81 -2.54 3.66 -24.89
N ASP A 82 -2.25 2.91 -25.98
CA ASP A 82 -3.02 1.74 -26.39
C ASP A 82 -2.88 0.58 -25.40
N ILE A 83 -1.69 0.39 -24.84
CA ILE A 83 -1.47 -0.56 -23.73
C ILE A 83 -2.22 -0.08 -22.48
N GLY A 84 -2.14 1.21 -22.17
CA GLY A 84 -2.89 1.84 -21.07
C GLY A 84 -4.42 1.86 -21.31
N ALA A 85 -4.87 1.95 -22.57
CA ALA A 85 -6.29 1.88 -22.92
C ALA A 85 -6.80 0.42 -23.01
N ARG A 86 -5.92 -0.55 -23.28
CA ARG A 86 -6.20 -1.99 -23.18
C ARG A 86 -6.14 -2.50 -21.73
N VAL A 87 -5.41 -1.79 -20.87
CA VAL A 87 -5.57 -1.90 -19.42
C VAL A 87 -6.76 -1.01 -19.07
N PRO A 88 -7.94 -1.55 -18.72
CA PRO A 88 -9.05 -0.72 -18.27
C PRO A 88 -8.54 0.22 -17.19
N PRO A 89 -9.06 1.47 -17.11
CA PRO A 89 -8.61 2.45 -16.14
C PRO A 89 -8.48 1.77 -14.79
N SER A 90 -7.47 2.15 -14.03
CA SER A 90 -6.95 1.52 -12.80
C SER A 90 -7.96 1.25 -11.67
N PHE A 91 -9.22 1.51 -11.90
CA PHE A 91 -10.36 1.00 -11.13
C PHE A 91 -10.78 -0.32 -11.78
N GLY A 92 -10.29 -1.45 -11.25
CA GLY A 92 -10.85 -2.75 -11.60
C GLY A 92 -12.36 -2.69 -11.40
N ASP A 93 -13.12 -3.43 -12.22
CA ASP A 93 -14.55 -3.62 -11.91
C ASP A 93 -14.63 -4.18 -10.48
N PRO A 94 -15.24 -3.44 -9.51
CA PRO A 94 -15.28 -3.88 -8.12
C PRO A 94 -15.89 -5.27 -7.97
N ALA A 95 -16.87 -5.60 -8.80
CA ALA A 95 -17.51 -6.92 -8.78
C ALA A 95 -16.53 -8.04 -9.21
N LEU A 96 -15.68 -7.80 -10.20
CA LEU A 96 -14.66 -8.78 -10.61
C LEU A 96 -13.57 -8.93 -9.55
N VAL A 97 -13.15 -7.82 -8.93
CA VAL A 97 -12.17 -7.87 -7.83
C VAL A 97 -12.76 -8.64 -6.65
N GLU A 98 -14.04 -8.40 -6.29
CA GLU A 98 -14.72 -9.12 -5.23
C GLU A 98 -14.75 -10.63 -5.51
N VAL A 99 -15.07 -11.04 -6.74
CA VAL A 99 -15.03 -12.46 -7.16
C VAL A 99 -13.62 -13.05 -6.99
N VAL A 100 -12.57 -12.33 -7.39
CA VAL A 100 -11.18 -12.80 -7.25
C VAL A 100 -10.79 -12.95 -5.79
N LEU A 101 -11.25 -12.06 -4.92
CA LEU A 101 -10.90 -12.04 -3.49
C LEU A 101 -11.81 -12.92 -2.63
N SER A 102 -12.94 -13.39 -3.16
CA SER A 102 -13.90 -14.24 -2.43
C SER A 102 -13.40 -15.68 -2.33
N SER A 103 -13.34 -16.21 -1.12
CA SER A 103 -13.10 -17.65 -0.89
C SER A 103 -14.31 -18.53 -1.17
N ARG A 104 -15.50 -17.92 -1.33
CA ARG A 104 -16.77 -18.64 -1.56
C ARG A 104 -17.07 -18.90 -3.03
N GLU A 105 -16.42 -18.13 -3.92
CA GLU A 105 -16.62 -18.27 -5.35
C GLU A 105 -15.98 -19.55 -5.90
N ARG A 106 -16.57 -20.09 -6.95
CA ARG A 106 -16.06 -21.28 -7.61
C ARG A 106 -14.74 -20.98 -8.33
N PRO A 107 -13.82 -21.96 -8.42
CA PRO A 107 -12.55 -21.77 -9.10
C PRO A 107 -12.68 -21.26 -10.55
N GLU A 108 -13.71 -21.74 -11.28
CA GLU A 108 -13.97 -21.39 -12.67
C GLU A 108 -14.38 -19.90 -12.80
N ASP A 109 -15.24 -19.42 -11.91
CA ASP A 109 -15.71 -18.03 -11.89
C ASP A 109 -14.55 -17.11 -11.54
N ARG A 110 -13.72 -17.51 -10.57
CA ARG A 110 -12.51 -16.79 -10.20
C ARG A 110 -11.49 -16.74 -11.34
N ALA A 111 -11.25 -17.86 -12.04
CA ALA A 111 -10.35 -17.89 -13.18
C ALA A 111 -10.84 -16.97 -14.31
N ARG A 112 -12.16 -16.91 -14.53
CA ARG A 112 -12.75 -15.98 -15.48
C ARG A 112 -12.54 -14.52 -15.08
N ALA A 113 -12.78 -14.18 -13.81
CA ALA A 113 -12.59 -12.84 -13.29
C ALA A 113 -11.11 -12.40 -13.35
N ILE A 114 -10.16 -13.29 -13.04
CA ILE A 114 -8.72 -13.06 -13.17
C ILE A 114 -8.37 -12.64 -14.61
N ARG A 115 -8.86 -13.39 -15.62
CA ARG A 115 -8.62 -13.05 -17.03
C ARG A 115 -9.26 -11.74 -17.45
N LEU A 116 -10.51 -11.48 -17.00
CA LEU A 116 -11.21 -10.22 -17.30
C LEU A 116 -10.53 -9.00 -16.67
N LEU A 117 -9.89 -9.15 -15.51
CA LEU A 117 -9.08 -8.12 -14.89
C LEU A 117 -7.70 -7.96 -15.55
N GLY A 118 -7.34 -8.83 -16.49
CA GLY A 118 -6.03 -8.81 -17.16
C GLY A 118 -4.88 -9.17 -16.21
N LEU A 119 -5.15 -10.01 -15.21
CA LEU A 119 -4.11 -10.55 -14.32
C LEU A 119 -3.47 -11.78 -14.98
N ASP A 120 -2.14 -11.87 -14.88
CA ASP A 120 -1.37 -12.99 -15.41
C ASP A 120 -1.42 -14.18 -14.46
N GLU A 121 -1.96 -15.32 -14.92
CA GLU A 121 -2.08 -16.53 -14.10
C GLU A 121 -0.73 -17.15 -13.71
N SER A 122 0.34 -16.84 -14.43
CA SER A 122 1.70 -17.34 -14.17
C SER A 122 2.47 -16.52 -13.13
N ARG A 123 1.99 -15.33 -12.81
CA ARG A 123 2.65 -14.41 -11.88
C ARG A 123 2.05 -14.48 -10.49
N GLU A 124 2.90 -14.28 -9.50
CA GLU A 124 2.44 -14.11 -8.12
C GLU A 124 1.60 -12.84 -7.96
N VAL A 125 0.62 -12.93 -7.10
CA VAL A 125 -0.23 -11.82 -6.69
C VAL A 125 -0.02 -11.54 -5.21
N ARG A 126 -0.11 -10.27 -4.85
CA ARG A 126 -0.22 -9.80 -3.48
C ARG A 126 -1.44 -8.89 -3.39
N VAL A 127 -2.16 -8.99 -2.29
CA VAL A 127 -3.29 -8.11 -2.03
C VAL A 127 -2.99 -7.23 -0.83
N LEU A 128 -3.29 -5.93 -0.96
CA LEU A 128 -3.22 -4.97 0.11
C LEU A 128 -4.65 -4.56 0.49
N ALA A 129 -4.87 -4.36 1.77
CA ALA A 129 -6.06 -3.73 2.32
C ALA A 129 -5.69 -2.31 2.77
N VAL A 130 -6.38 -1.32 2.23
CA VAL A 130 -6.19 0.09 2.59
C VAL A 130 -7.44 0.55 3.34
N SER A 131 -7.27 1.32 4.42
CA SER A 131 -8.39 1.79 5.24
C SER A 131 -9.44 2.51 4.40
N ALA A 132 -10.72 2.27 4.67
CA ALA A 132 -11.85 2.77 3.89
C ALA A 132 -11.93 4.31 3.81
N GLN A 133 -11.40 5.02 4.81
CA GLN A 133 -11.37 6.49 4.85
C GLN A 133 -10.22 7.10 4.04
N SER A 134 -9.51 6.29 3.24
CA SER A 134 -8.36 6.77 2.48
C SER A 134 -8.78 7.62 1.28
N SER A 135 -8.15 8.77 1.14
CA SER A 135 -8.40 9.68 0.02
C SER A 135 -7.85 9.12 -1.31
N PRO A 136 -8.35 9.60 -2.47
CA PRO A 136 -7.75 9.26 -3.77
C PRO A 136 -6.25 9.58 -3.86
N GLU A 137 -5.79 10.59 -3.11
CA GLU A 137 -4.38 10.93 -3.01
C GLU A 137 -3.59 9.85 -2.26
N ALA A 138 -4.14 9.32 -1.17
CA ALA A 138 -3.55 8.21 -0.44
C ALA A 138 -3.39 6.96 -1.33
N LEU A 139 -4.42 6.61 -2.09
CA LEU A 139 -4.35 5.50 -3.04
C LEU A 139 -3.30 5.73 -4.12
N ARG A 140 -3.15 6.96 -4.65
CA ARG A 140 -2.09 7.29 -5.60
C ARG A 140 -0.70 7.10 -5.01
N VAL A 141 -0.45 7.59 -3.79
CA VAL A 141 0.82 7.41 -3.09
C VAL A 141 1.13 5.91 -2.91
N ILE A 142 0.15 5.13 -2.43
CA ILE A 142 0.31 3.70 -2.21
C ILE A 142 0.59 2.97 -3.52
N THR A 143 -0.21 3.20 -4.56
CA THR A 143 -0.05 2.50 -5.85
C THR A 143 1.24 2.88 -6.57
N SER A 144 1.68 4.13 -6.46
CA SER A 144 2.96 4.58 -7.03
C SER A 144 4.18 3.93 -6.36
N ALA A 145 4.07 3.61 -5.06
CA ALA A 145 5.15 2.94 -4.31
C ALA A 145 5.25 1.44 -4.61
N LEU A 146 4.24 0.84 -5.25
CA LEU A 146 4.21 -0.62 -5.47
C LEU A 146 5.21 -1.12 -6.51
N THR A 147 5.66 -0.28 -7.44
CA THR A 147 6.53 -0.68 -8.58
C THR A 147 6.04 -1.99 -9.25
N ALA A 148 4.74 -2.12 -9.43
CA ALA A 148 4.09 -3.36 -9.87
C ALA A 148 3.85 -3.36 -11.37
N VAL A 149 3.88 -4.54 -11.99
CA VAL A 149 3.57 -4.74 -13.42
C VAL A 149 2.08 -4.51 -13.70
N SER A 150 1.23 -4.89 -12.75
CA SER A 150 -0.20 -4.61 -12.83
C SER A 150 -0.78 -4.33 -11.45
N VAL A 151 -1.67 -3.35 -11.39
CA VAL A 151 -2.40 -2.98 -10.17
C VAL A 151 -3.89 -2.88 -10.50
N ARG A 152 -4.74 -3.46 -9.64
CA ARG A 152 -6.19 -3.32 -9.68
C ARG A 152 -6.68 -2.89 -8.32
N THR A 153 -7.54 -1.90 -8.28
CA THR A 153 -8.09 -1.37 -7.03
C THR A 153 -9.61 -1.46 -7.05
N ALA A 154 -10.19 -1.80 -5.92
CA ALA A 154 -11.64 -1.80 -5.73
C ALA A 154 -11.98 -1.38 -4.31
N ASP A 155 -12.97 -0.50 -4.18
CA ASP A 155 -13.56 -0.20 -2.89
C ASP A 155 -14.57 -1.30 -2.54
N LEU A 156 -14.33 -1.97 -1.41
CA LEU A 156 -15.16 -3.06 -0.91
C LEU A 156 -15.95 -2.62 0.35
N GLY A 157 -16.09 -1.33 0.57
CA GLY A 157 -16.84 -0.74 1.67
C GLY A 157 -16.03 -0.66 2.97
N THR A 158 -15.60 -1.77 3.51
CA THR A 158 -14.81 -1.82 4.76
C THR A 158 -13.33 -1.50 4.56
N ALA A 159 -12.81 -1.74 3.38
CA ALA A 159 -11.45 -1.40 2.97
C ALA A 159 -11.35 -1.35 1.44
N THR A 160 -10.42 -0.57 0.94
CA THR A 160 -10.07 -0.61 -0.49
C THR A 160 -9.06 -1.74 -0.71
N ALA A 161 -9.40 -2.66 -1.59
CA ALA A 161 -8.50 -3.71 -2.03
C ALA A 161 -7.56 -3.19 -3.12
N VAL A 162 -6.28 -3.51 -2.99
CA VAL A 162 -5.26 -3.26 -4.02
C VAL A 162 -4.63 -4.60 -4.37
N VAL A 163 -4.96 -5.12 -5.54
CA VAL A 163 -4.41 -6.37 -6.08
C VAL A 163 -3.25 -6.02 -6.98
N CYS A 164 -2.05 -6.48 -6.66
CA CYS A 164 -0.85 -6.17 -7.44
C CYS A 164 -0.07 -7.43 -7.81
N GLN A 165 0.56 -7.39 -8.99
CA GLN A 165 1.48 -8.41 -9.49
C GLN A 165 2.84 -7.80 -9.75
N GLY A 166 3.92 -8.49 -9.39
CA GLY A 166 5.28 -8.07 -9.67
C GLY A 166 6.22 -8.30 -8.50
N ARG A 167 6.29 -7.37 -7.58
CA ARG A 167 7.28 -7.41 -6.50
C ARG A 167 6.87 -8.33 -5.34
N THR A 168 7.77 -9.24 -4.98
CA THR A 168 7.51 -10.27 -3.95
C THR A 168 8.24 -10.02 -2.63
N ASP A 169 9.28 -9.17 -2.60
CA ASP A 169 10.01 -8.86 -1.37
C ASP A 169 9.12 -8.11 -0.37
N THR A 170 8.62 -8.85 0.60
CA THR A 170 7.70 -8.35 1.63
C THR A 170 8.30 -7.26 2.49
N ARG A 171 9.56 -7.44 2.90
CA ARG A 171 10.18 -6.53 3.86
C ARG A 171 10.46 -5.18 3.23
N ALA A 172 11.09 -5.16 2.07
CA ALA A 172 11.38 -3.94 1.34
C ALA A 172 10.10 -3.23 0.95
N LEU A 173 9.09 -3.95 0.43
CA LEU A 173 7.81 -3.37 0.06
C LEU A 173 7.09 -2.72 1.25
N SER A 174 7.02 -3.42 2.39
CA SER A 174 6.39 -2.89 3.61
C SER A 174 7.13 -1.65 4.13
N ASP A 175 8.46 -1.62 4.08
CA ASP A 175 9.27 -0.50 4.53
C ASP A 175 9.15 0.71 3.58
N GLU A 176 9.12 0.49 2.27
CA GLU A 176 8.94 1.53 1.25
C GLU A 176 7.54 2.16 1.30
N LEU A 177 6.50 1.34 1.43
CA LEU A 177 5.14 1.83 1.61
C LEU A 177 4.99 2.67 2.88
N ASP A 178 5.54 2.18 3.99
CA ASP A 178 5.54 2.91 5.25
C ASP A 178 6.20 4.28 5.11
N GLN A 179 7.40 4.31 4.50
CA GLN A 179 8.14 5.54 4.24
C GLN A 179 7.39 6.50 3.29
N ALA A 180 6.79 5.97 2.22
CA ALA A 180 6.03 6.76 1.26
C ALA A 180 4.81 7.42 1.94
N ILE A 181 4.08 6.66 2.76
CA ILE A 181 2.91 7.16 3.49
C ILE A 181 3.33 8.21 4.53
N VAL A 182 4.37 7.95 5.32
CA VAL A 182 4.86 8.90 6.32
C VAL A 182 5.36 10.20 5.67
N THR A 183 5.98 10.11 4.50
CA THR A 183 6.47 11.28 3.77
C THR A 183 5.33 12.12 3.20
N ALA A 184 4.32 11.47 2.61
CA ALA A 184 3.18 12.17 2.00
C ALA A 184 2.18 12.71 3.03
N PHE A 185 2.03 12.00 4.16
CA PHE A 185 1.10 12.34 5.25
C PHE A 185 1.85 12.44 6.58
N PRO A 186 2.72 13.46 6.77
CA PRO A 186 3.52 13.59 7.97
C PRO A 186 2.65 13.84 9.21
N ALA A 187 3.03 13.26 10.34
CA ALA A 187 2.57 13.72 11.65
C ALA A 187 3.30 15.06 11.98
N PRO A 188 2.71 16.00 12.73
CA PRO A 188 1.67 15.76 13.71
C PRO A 188 0.29 16.16 13.20
N LEU A 189 -0.63 15.25 13.28
CA LEU A 189 -2.04 15.61 13.22
C LEU A 189 -2.52 16.00 14.64
N PRO A 190 -3.57 16.84 14.76
CA PRO A 190 -4.19 17.10 16.05
C PRO A 190 -4.51 15.79 16.77
N VAL A 191 -4.40 15.80 18.08
CA VAL A 191 -4.77 14.64 18.91
C VAL A 191 -6.19 14.20 18.56
N GLY A 192 -6.38 12.92 18.24
CA GLY A 192 -7.66 12.37 17.81
C GLY A 192 -7.99 12.50 16.33
N ALA A 193 -7.12 13.08 15.50
CA ALA A 193 -7.26 13.01 14.04
C ALA A 193 -6.89 11.62 13.52
N ASP A 194 -7.56 11.19 12.44
CA ASP A 194 -7.18 9.98 11.71
C ASP A 194 -5.77 10.16 11.16
N ARG A 195 -4.87 9.26 11.54
CA ARG A 195 -3.47 9.25 11.10
C ARG A 195 -3.24 8.41 9.84
N GLY A 196 -4.33 7.90 9.24
CA GLY A 196 -4.26 7.14 7.99
C GLY A 196 -3.57 7.88 6.85
N PRO A 197 -3.42 7.26 5.70
CA PRO A 197 -3.92 5.92 5.38
C PRO A 197 -3.17 4.81 6.13
N TRP A 198 -3.89 3.73 6.39
CA TRP A 198 -3.38 2.51 6.99
C TRP A 198 -3.40 1.40 5.95
N VAL A 199 -2.35 0.57 5.91
CA VAL A 199 -2.20 -0.47 4.91
C VAL A 199 -1.80 -1.80 5.55
N GLY A 200 -2.60 -2.83 5.29
CA GLY A 200 -2.23 -4.21 5.56
C GLY A 200 -1.81 -4.90 4.27
N LEU A 201 -0.71 -5.63 4.29
CA LEU A 201 -0.22 -6.42 3.16
C LEU A 201 -0.43 -7.91 3.46
N GLY A 202 -1.13 -8.60 2.57
CA GLY A 202 -1.18 -10.07 2.58
C GLY A 202 0.10 -10.69 2.03
N ALA A 203 0.30 -11.96 2.24
CA ALA A 203 1.42 -12.70 1.67
C ALA A 203 1.31 -12.81 0.15
N ALA A 204 2.45 -12.80 -0.54
CA ALA A 204 2.49 -13.09 -1.97
C ALA A 204 2.23 -14.59 -2.22
N GLY A 205 1.58 -14.90 -3.34
CA GLY A 205 1.31 -16.28 -3.74
C GLY A 205 0.77 -16.34 -5.15
N GLY A 206 0.52 -17.55 -5.66
CA GLY A 206 -0.11 -17.72 -6.97
C GLY A 206 -1.45 -16.98 -7.04
N VAL A 207 -1.88 -16.58 -8.23
CA VAL A 207 -3.07 -15.74 -8.44
C VAL A 207 -4.34 -16.30 -7.81
N PHE A 208 -4.48 -17.62 -7.72
CA PHE A 208 -5.61 -18.30 -7.07
C PHE A 208 -5.55 -18.24 -5.53
N ALA A 209 -4.42 -17.81 -4.94
CA ALA A 209 -4.28 -17.54 -3.52
C ALA A 209 -4.70 -16.11 -3.12
N ALA A 210 -5.21 -15.31 -4.06
CA ALA A 210 -5.68 -13.95 -3.80
C ALA A 210 -6.68 -13.85 -2.62
N PRO A 211 -7.65 -14.78 -2.42
CA PRO A 211 -8.55 -14.76 -1.25
C PRO A 211 -7.79 -14.88 0.07
N THR A 212 -6.78 -15.75 0.10
CA THR A 212 -5.93 -15.92 1.30
C THR A 212 -5.11 -14.65 1.57
N SER A 213 -4.47 -14.11 0.53
CA SER A 213 -3.73 -12.85 0.62
C SER A 213 -4.62 -11.69 1.09
N TRP A 214 -5.88 -11.60 0.62
CA TRP A 214 -6.85 -10.61 1.08
C TRP A 214 -7.20 -10.76 2.56
N SER A 215 -7.54 -11.98 3.00
CA SER A 215 -7.81 -12.27 4.41
C SER A 215 -6.63 -11.89 5.31
N GLN A 216 -5.42 -12.19 4.88
CA GLN A 216 -4.19 -11.81 5.59
C GLN A 216 -3.97 -10.29 5.59
N ALA A 217 -4.26 -9.61 4.48
CA ALA A 217 -4.16 -8.16 4.38
C ALA A 217 -5.12 -7.45 5.36
N LEU A 218 -6.36 -7.93 5.46
CA LEU A 218 -7.34 -7.40 6.43
C LEU A 218 -6.89 -7.62 7.89
N ARG A 219 -6.30 -8.79 8.19
CA ARG A 219 -5.71 -9.03 9.52
C ARG A 219 -4.55 -8.07 9.81
N ALA A 220 -3.65 -7.90 8.84
CA ALA A 220 -2.51 -6.99 8.98
C ALA A 220 -2.95 -5.52 9.11
N LEU A 221 -4.02 -5.12 8.40
CA LEU A 221 -4.60 -3.77 8.50
C LEU A 221 -5.02 -3.43 9.93
N ARG A 222 -5.58 -4.38 10.66
CA ARG A 222 -5.98 -4.18 12.07
C ARG A 222 -4.78 -3.80 12.95
N PHE A 223 -3.58 -4.28 12.62
CA PHE A 223 -2.36 -3.92 13.34
C PHE A 223 -1.78 -2.57 12.87
N ALA A 224 -1.92 -2.20 11.61
CA ALA A 224 -1.51 -0.90 11.12
C ALA A 224 -2.29 0.24 11.80
N SER A 225 -3.62 0.11 11.90
CA SER A 225 -4.47 1.09 12.60
C SER A 225 -4.32 1.01 14.13
N SER A 226 -3.90 -0.14 14.67
CA SER A 226 -3.92 -0.42 16.11
C SER A 226 -2.82 0.26 16.90
N THR A 227 -1.72 0.66 16.26
CA THR A 227 -0.57 1.19 16.99
C THR A 227 -0.57 2.71 17.16
N GLY A 228 -1.39 3.44 16.42
CA GLY A 228 -1.47 4.91 16.46
C GLY A 228 -0.13 5.65 16.22
N PHE A 229 0.98 5.05 16.61
CA PHE A 229 2.36 5.53 16.51
C PHE A 229 3.29 4.54 15.83
N GLY A 230 2.76 3.37 15.44
CA GLY A 230 3.54 2.34 14.75
C GLY A 230 3.55 2.54 13.24
N ARG A 231 3.91 1.46 12.56
CA ARG A 231 3.97 1.43 11.11
C ARG A 231 2.58 1.63 10.51
N ARG A 232 2.52 2.43 9.46
CA ARG A 232 1.31 2.64 8.67
C ARG A 232 1.11 1.56 7.60
N ALA A 233 2.17 0.83 7.27
CA ALA A 233 2.13 -0.34 6.38
C ALA A 233 2.65 -1.56 7.12
N VAL A 234 1.80 -2.54 7.37
CA VAL A 234 2.12 -3.77 8.10
C VAL A 234 1.93 -4.98 7.19
N ALA A 235 2.99 -5.77 7.03
CA ALA A 235 2.92 -7.02 6.29
C ALA A 235 2.53 -8.19 7.22
N TYR A 236 1.62 -9.04 6.74
CA TYR A 236 1.14 -10.21 7.47
C TYR A 236 2.28 -11.12 7.92
N GLU A 237 3.26 -11.38 7.05
CA GLU A 237 4.41 -12.21 7.35
C GLU A 237 5.28 -11.68 8.52
N ARG A 238 5.10 -10.41 8.89
CA ARG A 238 5.80 -9.80 10.02
C ARG A 238 5.06 -9.91 11.35
N LEU A 239 3.79 -10.30 11.33
CA LEU A 239 2.99 -10.42 12.55
C LEU A 239 3.44 -11.59 13.41
N SER A 240 3.91 -12.70 12.79
CA SER A 240 4.28 -13.90 13.52
C SER A 240 3.16 -14.32 14.48
N ALA A 241 3.46 -14.62 15.74
CA ALA A 241 2.45 -15.00 16.73
C ALA A 241 1.42 -13.91 17.04
N LEU A 242 1.69 -12.64 16.72
CA LEU A 242 0.74 -11.55 16.95
C LEU A 242 -0.53 -11.71 16.10
N GLU A 243 -0.48 -12.43 14.97
CA GLU A 243 -1.67 -12.69 14.16
C GLU A 243 -2.82 -13.34 14.95
N LEU A 244 -2.46 -14.15 15.97
CA LEU A 244 -3.43 -14.81 16.85
C LEU A 244 -4.29 -13.82 17.63
N LEU A 245 -3.79 -12.61 17.89
CA LEU A 245 -4.56 -11.55 18.56
C LEU A 245 -5.69 -11.05 17.64
N ALA A 246 -5.51 -11.10 16.33
CA ALA A 246 -6.56 -10.73 15.38
C ALA A 246 -7.71 -11.76 15.31
N GLU A 247 -7.50 -12.96 15.81
CA GLU A 247 -8.51 -14.02 15.87
C GLU A 247 -9.32 -14.02 17.17
N LEU A 248 -8.95 -13.16 18.14
CA LEU A 248 -9.69 -13.04 19.39
C LEU A 248 -11.14 -12.61 19.09
N PRO A 249 -12.13 -13.42 19.52
CA PRO A 249 -13.52 -13.05 19.33
C PRO A 249 -13.87 -11.85 20.22
N PRO A 250 -14.82 -11.00 19.82
CA PRO A 250 -15.24 -9.82 20.61
C PRO A 250 -15.65 -10.18 22.04
N GLU A 251 -16.16 -11.37 22.27
CA GLU A 251 -16.56 -11.85 23.58
C GLU A 251 -15.36 -12.03 24.53
N ALA A 252 -14.22 -12.44 24.02
CA ALA A 252 -13.00 -12.62 24.80
C ALA A 252 -12.48 -11.28 25.36
N THR A 253 -12.76 -10.18 24.67
CA THR A 253 -12.32 -8.84 25.08
C THR A 253 -13.28 -8.20 26.08
N ARG A 254 -14.59 -8.51 26.04
CA ARG A 254 -15.63 -7.93 26.92
C ARG A 254 -15.42 -8.26 28.39
N GLY A 255 -14.84 -9.43 28.71
CA GLY A 255 -14.58 -9.86 30.08
C GLY A 255 -13.30 -9.33 30.71
N SER A 256 -12.48 -8.60 29.95
CA SER A 256 -11.19 -8.10 30.43
C SER A 256 -11.38 -6.84 31.28
N HIS A 257 -11.07 -6.94 32.56
CA HIS A 257 -11.10 -5.80 33.49
C HIS A 257 -10.16 -4.68 33.07
N ALA A 258 -8.96 -5.02 32.57
CA ALA A 258 -7.98 -4.04 32.10
C ALA A 258 -8.51 -3.25 30.89
N LEU A 259 -9.13 -3.93 29.92
CA LEU A 259 -9.73 -3.27 28.75
C LEU A 259 -10.90 -2.37 29.16
N ALA A 260 -11.77 -2.82 30.07
CA ALA A 260 -12.88 -2.01 30.57
C ALA A 260 -12.36 -0.72 31.22
N ARG A 261 -11.37 -0.82 32.10
CA ARG A 261 -10.76 0.34 32.74
C ARG A 261 -10.11 1.32 31.76
N ILE A 262 -9.35 0.83 30.78
CA ILE A 262 -8.74 1.69 29.77
C ILE A 262 -9.82 2.41 28.94
N ASN A 263 -10.91 1.73 28.59
CA ASN A 263 -12.01 2.34 27.86
C ASN A 263 -12.73 3.41 28.70
N GLU A 264 -12.92 3.19 29.98
CA GLU A 264 -13.44 4.20 30.90
C GLU A 264 -12.54 5.44 30.95
N ILE A 265 -11.23 5.25 31.10
CA ILE A 265 -10.24 6.35 31.04
C ILE A 265 -10.34 7.10 29.73
N ALA A 266 -10.30 6.38 28.60
CA ALA A 266 -10.33 6.94 27.26
C ALA A 266 -11.65 7.62 26.88
N ALA A 267 -12.72 7.43 27.66
CA ALA A 267 -14.01 8.09 27.44
C ALA A 267 -13.96 9.62 27.68
N THR A 268 -12.98 10.12 28.43
CA THR A 268 -12.76 11.55 28.63
C THR A 268 -11.68 12.10 27.70
N PRO A 269 -11.75 13.40 27.27
CA PRO A 269 -10.70 14.00 26.45
C PRO A 269 -9.30 13.90 27.07
N THR A 270 -9.19 14.18 28.38
CA THR A 270 -7.89 14.08 29.07
C THR A 270 -7.41 12.66 29.21
N GLY A 271 -8.29 11.71 29.49
CA GLY A 271 -7.95 10.30 29.60
C GLY A 271 -7.52 9.70 28.24
N ARG A 272 -8.13 10.16 27.14
CA ARG A 272 -7.71 9.77 25.80
C ARG A 272 -6.25 10.13 25.55
N LEU A 273 -5.83 11.37 25.90
CA LEU A 273 -4.44 11.81 25.81
C LEU A 273 -3.49 10.96 26.68
N GLN A 274 -3.96 10.50 27.83
CA GLN A 274 -3.17 9.64 28.71
C GLN A 274 -2.98 8.26 28.10
N VAL A 275 -4.04 7.64 27.55
CA VAL A 275 -3.98 6.35 26.88
C VAL A 275 -3.09 6.42 25.63
N GLU A 276 -3.22 7.47 24.81
CA GLU A 276 -2.35 7.69 23.66
C GLU A 276 -0.87 7.85 24.07
N THR A 277 -0.63 8.53 25.20
CA THR A 277 0.75 8.67 25.73
C THR A 277 1.31 7.33 26.17
N ALA A 278 0.51 6.46 26.80
CA ALA A 278 0.94 5.12 27.18
C ALA A 278 1.19 4.24 25.95
N GLU A 279 0.32 4.30 24.94
CA GLU A 279 0.52 3.61 23.67
C GLU A 279 1.85 4.04 22.99
N ALA A 280 2.08 5.34 22.91
CA ALA A 280 3.33 5.88 22.35
C ALA A 280 4.55 5.43 23.15
N PHE A 281 4.48 5.47 24.48
CA PHE A 281 5.58 5.02 25.33
C PHE A 281 5.89 3.52 25.16
N CYS A 282 4.88 2.69 25.03
CA CYS A 282 5.06 1.27 24.74
C CYS A 282 5.78 1.02 23.40
N VAL A 283 5.55 1.89 22.40
CA VAL A 283 6.20 1.79 21.08
C VAL A 283 7.63 2.35 21.12
N PHE A 284 7.84 3.52 21.70
CA PHE A 284 9.13 4.24 21.62
C PHE A 284 10.09 3.93 22.75
N GLY A 285 9.61 3.39 23.85
CA GLY A 285 10.40 2.87 24.97
C GLY A 285 11.13 3.89 25.83
N SER A 286 10.95 5.21 25.58
CA SER A 286 11.58 6.25 26.40
C SER A 286 10.78 7.53 26.46
N LEU A 287 10.79 8.20 27.62
CA LEU A 287 10.08 9.48 27.85
C LEU A 287 10.47 10.54 26.81
N ARG A 288 11.76 10.65 26.52
CA ARG A 288 12.28 11.66 25.59
C ARG A 288 11.73 11.44 24.18
N ARG A 289 11.87 10.23 23.67
CA ARG A 289 11.43 9.89 22.32
C ARG A 289 9.90 9.98 22.19
N THR A 290 9.18 9.54 23.21
CA THR A 290 7.72 9.70 23.27
C THR A 290 7.31 11.18 23.25
N ALA A 291 8.05 12.04 23.96
CA ALA A 291 7.79 13.47 23.99
C ALA A 291 8.05 14.14 22.63
N GLU A 292 9.12 13.76 21.95
CA GLU A 292 9.45 14.20 20.59
C GLU A 292 8.33 13.84 19.61
N GLU A 293 7.85 12.62 19.63
CA GLU A 293 6.80 12.12 18.74
C GLU A 293 5.41 12.73 19.03
N LEU A 294 5.11 12.98 20.28
CA LEU A 294 3.85 13.61 20.71
C LEU A 294 3.91 15.15 20.66
N HIS A 295 5.05 15.74 20.35
CA HIS A 295 5.30 17.19 20.36
C HIS A 295 4.91 17.85 21.69
N VAL A 296 5.26 17.22 22.81
CA VAL A 296 5.03 17.71 24.16
C VAL A 296 6.32 17.71 24.98
N HIS A 297 6.32 18.35 26.13
CA HIS A 297 7.48 18.28 27.02
C HIS A 297 7.55 16.90 27.72
N HIS A 298 8.75 16.41 27.99
CA HIS A 298 8.94 15.10 28.63
C HIS A 298 8.29 14.99 30.01
N SER A 299 8.17 16.10 30.77
CA SER A 299 7.43 16.11 32.03
C SER A 299 5.93 15.89 31.87
N THR A 300 5.36 16.31 30.72
CA THR A 300 3.95 16.02 30.39
C THR A 300 3.74 14.53 30.13
N VAL A 301 4.69 13.91 29.42
CA VAL A 301 4.67 12.46 29.21
C VAL A 301 4.74 11.72 30.55
N ALA A 302 5.71 12.08 31.40
CA ALA A 302 5.87 11.48 32.73
C ALA A 302 4.61 11.63 33.60
N ALA A 303 4.00 12.81 33.63
CA ALA A 303 2.77 13.05 34.39
C ALA A 303 1.58 12.23 33.89
N ARG A 304 1.43 12.09 32.55
CA ARG A 304 0.36 11.29 31.95
C ARG A 304 0.57 9.79 32.21
N LEU A 305 1.81 9.29 32.14
CA LEU A 305 2.13 7.91 32.46
C LEU A 305 1.87 7.62 33.93
N ALA A 306 2.38 8.43 34.85
CA ALA A 306 2.14 8.24 36.27
C ALA A 306 0.63 8.20 36.65
N HIS A 307 -0.19 8.94 35.91
CA HIS A 307 -1.63 8.88 36.09
C HIS A 307 -2.23 7.56 35.61
N ILE A 308 -1.83 7.06 34.46
CA ILE A 308 -2.27 5.76 33.93
C ILE A 308 -1.79 4.61 34.83
N GLU A 309 -0.54 4.65 35.28
CA GLU A 309 0.03 3.68 36.24
C GLU A 309 -0.78 3.60 37.52
N SER A 310 -1.11 4.76 38.08
CA SER A 310 -1.90 4.82 39.33
C SER A 310 -3.32 4.26 39.16
N GLN A 311 -3.92 4.40 37.98
CA GLN A 311 -5.28 3.94 37.70
C GLN A 311 -5.37 2.46 37.35
N LEU A 312 -4.34 1.91 36.68
CA LEU A 312 -4.32 0.56 36.19
C LEU A 312 -3.46 -0.40 37.03
N GLY A 313 -2.69 0.16 37.97
CA GLY A 313 -1.75 -0.60 38.79
C GLY A 313 -0.54 -1.08 38.04
N TRP A 314 -0.18 -0.42 36.93
CA TRP A 314 1.00 -0.73 36.15
C TRP A 314 2.24 0.00 36.68
N ASP A 315 3.40 -0.60 36.46
CA ASP A 315 4.71 0.02 36.57
C ASP A 315 5.41 -0.05 35.19
N MET A 316 5.47 1.08 34.49
CA MET A 316 6.07 1.13 33.15
C MET A 316 7.61 0.98 33.16
N ASP A 317 8.24 1.03 34.33
CA ASP A 317 9.65 0.70 34.47
C ASP A 317 9.86 -0.81 34.62
N ASP A 318 8.86 -1.55 35.12
CA ASP A 318 8.90 -3.01 35.13
C ASP A 318 8.67 -3.59 33.72
N PRO A 319 9.58 -4.45 33.22
CA PRO A 319 9.48 -5.01 31.86
C PRO A 319 8.23 -5.87 31.63
N LEU A 320 7.75 -6.59 32.65
CA LEU A 320 6.57 -7.46 32.54
C LEU A 320 5.29 -6.64 32.47
N ASP A 321 5.18 -5.62 33.30
CA ASP A 321 4.02 -4.72 33.31
C ASP A 321 3.96 -3.93 32.00
N ARG A 322 5.10 -3.43 31.50
CA ARG A 322 5.17 -2.75 30.21
C ARG A 322 4.80 -3.67 29.05
N PHE A 323 5.23 -4.92 29.06
CA PHE A 323 4.83 -5.91 28.06
C PHE A 323 3.32 -6.19 28.14
N SER A 324 2.79 -6.38 29.32
CA SER A 324 1.34 -6.58 29.55
C SER A 324 0.52 -5.36 29.10
N ALA A 325 0.96 -4.15 29.42
CA ALA A 325 0.34 -2.91 28.96
C ALA A 325 0.35 -2.83 27.42
N THR A 326 1.47 -3.17 26.79
CA THR A 326 1.58 -3.19 25.32
C THR A 326 0.54 -4.13 24.70
N LEU A 327 0.40 -5.35 25.22
CA LEU A 327 -0.57 -6.32 24.72
C LEU A 327 -2.02 -5.83 24.92
N VAL A 328 -2.34 -5.31 26.09
CA VAL A 328 -3.72 -4.84 26.40
C VAL A 328 -4.09 -3.66 25.52
N LEU A 329 -3.18 -2.69 25.31
CA LEU A 329 -3.39 -1.54 24.45
C LEU A 329 -3.54 -1.97 22.97
N MET A 330 -2.73 -2.95 22.53
CA MET A 330 -2.83 -3.52 21.17
C MET A 330 -4.17 -4.23 20.97
N ILE A 331 -4.60 -5.09 21.91
CA ILE A 331 -5.90 -5.77 21.84
C ILE A 331 -7.04 -4.75 21.81
N ARG A 332 -6.95 -3.69 22.61
CA ARG A 332 -7.93 -2.61 22.58
C ARG A 332 -8.06 -1.98 21.20
N ARG A 333 -6.93 -1.65 20.57
CA ARG A 333 -6.92 -1.06 19.21
C ARG A 333 -7.48 -2.01 18.17
N ILE A 334 -7.09 -3.29 18.21
CA ILE A 334 -7.64 -4.31 17.34
C ILE A 334 -9.16 -4.42 17.51
N ALA A 335 -9.67 -4.33 18.71
CA ALA A 335 -11.11 -4.36 18.97
C ALA A 335 -11.83 -3.13 18.41
N LEU A 336 -11.24 -1.93 18.52
CA LEU A 336 -11.78 -0.70 17.95
C LEU A 336 -11.76 -0.72 16.42
N SER A 337 -10.64 -1.09 15.81
CA SER A 337 -10.54 -1.19 14.34
C SER A 337 -11.47 -2.26 13.76
N SER A 338 -11.82 -3.29 14.54
CA SER A 338 -12.79 -4.31 14.10
C SER A 338 -14.21 -3.78 14.04
N ALA A 339 -14.57 -2.87 14.94
CA ALA A 339 -15.88 -2.20 14.89
C ALA A 339 -15.95 -1.31 13.62
N GLU A 340 -14.89 -0.56 13.32
CA GLU A 340 -14.80 0.29 12.13
C GLU A 340 -14.83 -0.51 10.81
N LEU A 341 -14.36 -1.77 10.81
CA LEU A 341 -14.39 -2.66 9.63
C LEU A 341 -15.70 -3.46 9.50
N THR A 342 -16.60 -3.35 10.48
CA THR A 342 -17.87 -4.12 10.50
C THR A 342 -19.09 -3.24 10.25
N ASP A 343 -18.97 -1.94 10.47
CA ASP A 343 -19.98 -0.92 10.18
C ASP A 343 -19.86 -0.43 8.72
#